data_68e33b57714ae32370d5ce9397952ec6
#
_entry.id   68e33b57714ae32370d5ce9397952ec6
#
_cell.length_a   1.000
_cell.length_b   1.000
_cell.length_c   1.000
_cell.angle_alpha   90.00
_cell.angle_beta   90.00
_cell.angle_gamma   90.00
#
_symmetry.space_group_name_H-M   'P 1'
#
loop_
_entity.id
_entity.type
_entity.pdbx_description
1 polymer ?
#
loop_
_entity_poly.entity_id
_entity_poly.type
_entity_poly.pdbx_seq_one_letter_code
_entity_poly.pdbx_strand_id
1 'polypeptide(L)'
;FTWCEEMHRHVLTTFYPYQWDLNYHNPKVFNEMIGNILYLANMGVEVFRIDAVPYIWKELGTNCRNLPQVHSIVRMLRMILEMVCPGVILKGEVVMEPKELPVYFGTEQEPECHMLYGVSSMVNLWAALATRDTRMLKHQMDVIHSLPKNCYFVNYLRCHDDIGWGLDEEQEKKLEIDPIQHKEYLYHFFEGTYPYSFARGELYNYDPVTKDARSCGTTASLCGIEKGGFEGDLEQVKQGIQRVLMMHAACMSMEGFVMLSSGDEIGQVNDYNYKKK
;
A
#
# COMPACT_ATOMS: atom_id res chain seq x y z
N PHE A 1 -7.55 -5.96 -21.45
CA PHE A 1 -8.30 -7.19 -21.78
C PHE A 1 -7.34 -8.27 -22.23
N THR A 2 -7.53 -9.48 -21.69
CA THR A 2 -6.76 -10.68 -22.07
C THR A 2 -7.68 -11.66 -22.80
N TRP A 3 -7.20 -12.23 -23.89
CA TRP A 3 -7.93 -13.28 -24.62
C TRP A 3 -7.91 -14.58 -23.80
N CYS A 4 -9.08 -15.18 -23.60
CA CYS A 4 -9.24 -16.50 -22.98
C CYS A 4 -9.64 -17.53 -24.03
N GLU A 5 -8.74 -18.45 -24.37
CA GLU A 5 -8.98 -19.47 -25.39
C GLU A 5 -10.13 -20.42 -25.01
N GLU A 6 -10.23 -20.81 -23.76
CA GLU A 6 -11.28 -21.77 -23.30
C GLU A 6 -12.69 -21.19 -23.44
N MET A 7 -12.83 -19.88 -23.26
CA MET A 7 -14.13 -19.20 -23.35
C MET A 7 -14.38 -18.56 -24.71
N HIS A 8 -13.39 -18.52 -25.59
CA HIS A 8 -13.38 -17.74 -26.83
C HIS A 8 -13.86 -16.29 -26.64
N ARG A 9 -13.35 -15.62 -25.59
CA ARG A 9 -13.73 -14.25 -25.22
C ARG A 9 -12.56 -13.47 -24.64
N HIS A 10 -12.65 -12.16 -24.73
CA HIS A 10 -11.80 -11.26 -23.97
C HIS A 10 -12.32 -11.12 -22.55
N VAL A 11 -11.42 -11.27 -21.57
CA VAL A 11 -11.67 -11.03 -20.14
C VAL A 11 -10.99 -9.74 -19.75
N LEU A 12 -11.60 -8.95 -18.90
CA LEU A 12 -10.99 -7.76 -18.35
C LEU A 12 -9.97 -8.17 -17.29
N THR A 13 -8.75 -7.62 -17.41
CA THR A 13 -7.64 -7.86 -16.52
C THR A 13 -6.97 -6.52 -16.23
N THR A 14 -7.26 -5.92 -15.07
CA THR A 14 -6.73 -4.60 -14.71
C THR A 14 -5.24 -4.66 -14.42
N PHE A 15 -4.77 -5.71 -13.76
CA PHE A 15 -3.37 -5.84 -13.32
C PHE A 15 -2.59 -6.81 -14.22
N TYR A 16 -2.81 -8.11 -14.08
CA TYR A 16 -2.08 -9.13 -14.82
C TYR A 16 -3.00 -10.03 -15.63
N PRO A 17 -2.53 -10.60 -16.75
CA PRO A 17 -3.34 -11.45 -17.63
C PRO A 17 -4.00 -12.66 -16.93
N TYR A 18 -3.43 -13.14 -15.84
CA TYR A 18 -3.95 -14.26 -15.03
C TYR A 18 -4.86 -13.81 -13.88
N GLN A 19 -5.01 -12.50 -13.65
CA GLN A 19 -5.90 -11.93 -12.63
C GLN A 19 -7.14 -11.37 -13.30
N TRP A 20 -8.20 -12.17 -13.35
CA TRP A 20 -9.45 -11.78 -13.97
C TRP A 20 -10.31 -10.93 -13.02
N ASP A 21 -10.79 -9.82 -13.53
CA ASP A 21 -11.62 -8.92 -12.76
C ASP A 21 -13.04 -9.46 -12.62
N LEU A 22 -13.61 -9.36 -11.43
CA LEU A 22 -15.00 -9.71 -11.16
C LEU A 22 -15.96 -8.70 -11.80
N ASN A 23 -17.03 -9.19 -12.42
CA ASN A 23 -18.05 -8.35 -13.05
C ASN A 23 -19.16 -8.00 -12.08
N TYR A 24 -19.01 -6.92 -11.33
CA TYR A 24 -20.02 -6.41 -10.40
C TYR A 24 -21.27 -5.80 -11.05
N HIS A 25 -21.33 -5.65 -12.40
CA HIS A 25 -22.59 -5.40 -13.10
C HIS A 25 -23.59 -6.56 -12.94
N ASN A 26 -23.09 -7.75 -12.68
CA ASN A 26 -23.93 -8.89 -12.36
C ASN A 26 -24.17 -8.95 -10.85
N PRO A 27 -25.41 -8.69 -10.37
CA PRO A 27 -25.70 -8.69 -8.94
C PRO A 27 -25.45 -10.05 -8.25
N LYS A 28 -25.42 -11.17 -9.02
CA LYS A 28 -25.04 -12.47 -8.47
C LYS A 28 -23.61 -12.50 -7.97
N VAL A 29 -22.68 -11.72 -8.59
CA VAL A 29 -21.30 -11.59 -8.13
C VAL A 29 -21.27 -10.95 -6.76
N PHE A 30 -22.01 -9.85 -6.56
CA PHE A 30 -22.12 -9.21 -5.25
C PHE A 30 -22.68 -10.16 -4.19
N ASN A 31 -23.78 -10.87 -4.52
CA ASN A 31 -24.41 -11.82 -3.60
C ASN A 31 -23.46 -12.97 -3.21
N GLU A 32 -22.71 -13.49 -4.16
CA GLU A 32 -21.71 -14.54 -3.89
C GLU A 32 -20.58 -14.03 -2.99
N MET A 33 -20.06 -12.85 -3.31
CA MET A 33 -18.95 -12.26 -2.54
C MET A 33 -19.36 -11.91 -1.11
N ILE A 34 -20.55 -11.34 -0.91
CA ILE A 34 -21.03 -11.07 0.46
C ILE A 34 -21.32 -12.39 1.21
N GLY A 35 -21.83 -13.42 0.54
CA GLY A 35 -21.99 -14.74 1.11
C GLY A 35 -20.66 -15.32 1.61
N ASN A 36 -19.60 -15.20 0.83
CA ASN A 36 -18.25 -15.62 1.21
C ASN A 36 -17.72 -14.83 2.41
N ILE A 37 -17.92 -13.50 2.43
CA ILE A 37 -17.51 -12.64 3.57
C ILE A 37 -18.25 -13.07 4.84
N LEU A 38 -19.58 -13.27 4.78
CA LEU A 38 -20.39 -13.69 5.92
C LEU A 38 -19.99 -15.09 6.41
N TYR A 39 -19.69 -16.01 5.50
CA TYR A 39 -19.16 -17.33 5.85
C TYR A 39 -17.84 -17.24 6.62
N LEU A 40 -16.89 -16.44 6.13
CA LEU A 40 -15.60 -16.23 6.79
C LEU A 40 -15.76 -15.49 8.13
N ALA A 41 -16.67 -14.52 8.22
CA ALA A 41 -17.00 -13.85 9.48
C ALA A 41 -17.52 -14.84 10.52
N ASN A 42 -18.40 -15.78 10.10
CA ASN A 42 -18.90 -16.87 10.97
C ASN A 42 -17.79 -17.84 11.41
N MET A 43 -16.69 -17.95 10.64
CA MET A 43 -15.49 -18.71 11.01
C MET A 43 -14.56 -17.95 11.96
N GLY A 44 -14.89 -16.70 12.33
CA GLY A 44 -14.14 -15.88 13.27
C GLY A 44 -13.20 -14.84 12.63
N VAL A 45 -13.35 -14.56 11.34
CA VAL A 45 -12.61 -13.45 10.70
C VAL A 45 -13.25 -12.12 11.10
N GLU A 46 -12.47 -11.26 11.75
CA GLU A 46 -12.95 -9.98 12.28
C GLU A 46 -12.57 -8.79 11.39
N VAL A 47 -11.51 -8.89 10.57
CA VAL A 47 -11.05 -7.82 9.68
C VAL A 47 -10.93 -8.33 8.26
N PHE A 48 -11.65 -7.75 7.32
CA PHE A 48 -11.54 -8.04 5.89
C PHE A 48 -10.77 -6.95 5.17
N ARG A 49 -9.69 -7.32 4.50
CA ARG A 49 -9.00 -6.47 3.53
C ARG A 49 -9.73 -6.56 2.19
N ILE A 50 -10.30 -5.46 1.76
CA ILE A 50 -10.88 -5.34 0.43
C ILE A 50 -9.78 -4.87 -0.52
N ASP A 51 -9.40 -5.75 -1.42
CA ASP A 51 -8.35 -5.54 -2.41
C ASP A 51 -8.79 -4.56 -3.48
N ALA A 52 -7.87 -3.66 -3.90
CA ALA A 52 -8.03 -2.79 -5.05
C ALA A 52 -9.41 -2.09 -5.13
N VAL A 53 -9.91 -1.55 -4.02
CA VAL A 53 -11.25 -0.97 -3.90
C VAL A 53 -11.61 -0.02 -5.05
N PRO A 54 -10.74 0.91 -5.50
CA PRO A 54 -11.05 1.84 -6.57
C PRO A 54 -11.43 1.17 -7.91
N TYR A 55 -11.10 -0.09 -8.09
CA TYR A 55 -11.26 -0.84 -9.34
C TYR A 55 -12.41 -1.84 -9.32
N ILE A 56 -13.25 -1.88 -8.29
CA ILE A 56 -14.35 -2.86 -8.17
C ILE A 56 -15.35 -2.73 -9.33
N TRP A 57 -15.70 -1.51 -9.75
CA TRP A 57 -16.62 -1.28 -10.84
C TRP A 57 -15.90 -1.04 -12.17
N LYS A 58 -16.43 -1.64 -13.24
CA LYS A 58 -15.89 -1.53 -14.59
C LYS A 58 -16.93 -0.93 -15.54
N GLU A 59 -16.55 0.09 -16.29
CA GLU A 59 -17.41 0.71 -17.29
C GLU A 59 -16.60 1.04 -18.55
N LEU A 60 -16.98 0.45 -19.68
CA LEU A 60 -16.29 0.67 -20.94
C LEU A 60 -16.34 2.15 -21.35
N GLY A 61 -15.23 2.67 -21.83
CA GLY A 61 -15.11 4.10 -22.18
C GLY A 61 -14.67 5.00 -21.02
N THR A 62 -14.49 4.43 -19.83
CA THR A 62 -13.90 5.10 -18.66
C THR A 62 -12.52 4.53 -18.33
N ASN A 63 -11.85 5.12 -17.33
CA ASN A 63 -10.61 4.56 -16.79
C ASN A 63 -10.86 3.36 -15.84
N CYS A 64 -12.13 2.97 -15.59
CA CYS A 64 -12.52 1.91 -14.66
C CYS A 64 -11.93 2.08 -13.24
N ARG A 65 -11.77 3.31 -12.78
CA ARG A 65 -11.20 3.64 -11.47
C ARG A 65 -11.98 4.74 -10.79
N ASN A 66 -12.24 4.61 -9.49
CA ASN A 66 -12.93 5.60 -8.65
C ASN A 66 -14.34 5.98 -9.17
N LEU A 67 -15.02 5.04 -9.80
CA LEU A 67 -16.38 5.30 -10.32
C LEU A 67 -17.40 5.34 -9.17
N PRO A 68 -18.49 6.12 -9.28
CA PRO A 68 -19.48 6.27 -8.20
C PRO A 68 -20.07 4.95 -7.69
N GLN A 69 -20.18 3.94 -8.56
CA GLN A 69 -20.70 2.63 -8.21
C GLN A 69 -19.79 1.86 -7.23
N VAL A 70 -18.48 2.16 -7.20
CA VAL A 70 -17.55 1.60 -6.22
C VAL A 70 -18.03 1.93 -4.82
N HIS A 71 -18.35 3.20 -4.58
CA HIS A 71 -18.84 3.67 -3.28
C HIS A 71 -20.17 3.01 -2.90
N SER A 72 -21.09 2.85 -3.84
CA SER A 72 -22.36 2.14 -3.59
C SER A 72 -22.13 0.70 -3.16
N ILE A 73 -21.20 -0.02 -3.78
CA ILE A 73 -20.85 -1.40 -3.45
C ILE A 73 -20.25 -1.47 -2.04
N VAL A 74 -19.29 -0.58 -1.73
CA VAL A 74 -18.64 -0.57 -0.41
C VAL A 74 -19.65 -0.24 0.70
N ARG A 75 -20.56 0.73 0.48
CA ARG A 75 -21.66 1.06 1.42
C ARG A 75 -22.58 -0.13 1.65
N MET A 76 -22.99 -0.83 0.61
CA MET A 76 -23.82 -2.05 0.74
C MET A 76 -23.10 -3.13 1.55
N LEU A 77 -21.82 -3.38 1.29
CA LEU A 77 -21.00 -4.30 2.09
C LEU A 77 -20.98 -3.87 3.55
N ARG A 78 -20.70 -2.59 3.82
CA ARG A 78 -20.66 -2.02 5.18
C ARG A 78 -21.99 -2.19 5.89
N MET A 79 -23.11 -1.81 5.26
CA MET A 79 -24.45 -1.91 5.83
C MET A 79 -24.82 -3.36 6.20
N ILE A 80 -24.54 -4.31 5.30
CA ILE A 80 -24.85 -5.73 5.54
C ILE A 80 -24.03 -6.25 6.74
N LEU A 81 -22.74 -5.92 6.80
CA LEU A 81 -21.87 -6.35 7.90
C LEU A 81 -22.31 -5.74 9.24
N GLU A 82 -22.67 -4.49 9.29
CA GLU A 82 -23.17 -3.84 10.51
C GLU A 82 -24.48 -4.47 11.02
N MET A 83 -25.33 -4.94 10.10
CA MET A 83 -26.59 -5.60 10.45
C MET A 83 -26.41 -7.06 10.90
N VAL A 84 -25.50 -7.81 10.29
CA VAL A 84 -25.39 -9.26 10.45
C VAL A 84 -24.23 -9.66 11.37
N CYS A 85 -23.12 -8.95 11.30
CA CYS A 85 -21.89 -9.19 12.09
C CYS A 85 -21.20 -7.86 12.47
N PRO A 86 -21.81 -7.12 13.44
CA PRO A 86 -21.41 -5.73 13.75
C PRO A 86 -20.00 -5.58 14.31
N GLY A 87 -19.33 -6.68 14.68
CA GLY A 87 -17.93 -6.65 15.11
C GLY A 87 -16.91 -6.71 13.97
N VAL A 88 -17.36 -6.89 12.72
CA VAL A 88 -16.48 -7.03 11.55
C VAL A 88 -16.05 -5.68 11.00
N ILE A 89 -14.77 -5.58 10.70
CA ILE A 89 -14.12 -4.35 10.21
C ILE A 89 -13.73 -4.50 8.73
N LEU A 90 -14.04 -3.49 7.93
CA LEU A 90 -13.57 -3.36 6.54
C LEU A 90 -12.32 -2.50 6.47
N LYS A 91 -11.23 -3.06 5.96
CA LYS A 91 -9.98 -2.39 5.64
C LYS A 91 -9.83 -2.30 4.13
N GLY A 92 -9.96 -1.11 3.57
CA GLY A 92 -9.83 -0.89 2.13
C GLY A 92 -8.37 -0.68 1.70
N GLU A 93 -8.00 -1.27 0.56
CA GLU A 93 -6.79 -0.90 -0.12
C GLU A 93 -7.11 0.16 -1.18
N VAL A 94 -6.69 1.38 -0.88
CA VAL A 94 -6.91 2.57 -1.73
C VAL A 94 -5.60 3.33 -1.82
N VAL A 95 -4.97 3.30 -2.98
CA VAL A 95 -3.71 4.00 -3.23
C VAL A 95 -4.02 5.27 -4.02
N MET A 96 -4.14 6.39 -3.30
CA MET A 96 -4.49 7.71 -3.83
C MET A 96 -3.82 8.80 -3.00
N GLU A 97 -3.91 10.04 -3.47
CA GLU A 97 -3.50 11.19 -2.68
C GLU A 97 -4.32 11.28 -1.37
N PRO A 98 -3.70 11.65 -0.24
CA PRO A 98 -4.38 11.69 1.06
C PRO A 98 -5.66 12.53 1.07
N LYS A 99 -5.71 13.60 0.29
CA LYS A 99 -6.89 14.48 0.18
C LYS A 99 -8.11 13.81 -0.46
N GLU A 100 -7.88 12.76 -1.25
CA GLU A 100 -8.92 12.01 -1.96
C GLU A 100 -9.43 10.82 -1.15
N LEU A 101 -8.71 10.40 -0.11
CA LEU A 101 -9.06 9.24 0.71
C LEU A 101 -10.35 9.37 1.54
N PRO A 102 -10.76 10.58 2.03
CA PRO A 102 -11.95 10.70 2.88
C PRO A 102 -13.23 10.11 2.28
N VAL A 103 -13.39 10.14 0.95
CA VAL A 103 -14.59 9.57 0.30
C VAL A 103 -14.74 8.05 0.53
N TYR A 104 -13.63 7.33 0.74
CA TYR A 104 -13.63 5.89 1.00
C TYR A 104 -13.87 5.51 2.47
N PHE A 105 -13.87 6.49 3.37
CA PHE A 105 -14.40 6.32 4.73
C PHE A 105 -15.90 6.60 4.75
N GLY A 106 -16.39 7.38 3.78
CA GLY A 106 -17.77 7.81 3.70
C GLY A 106 -18.11 8.87 4.75
N THR A 107 -19.38 9.00 5.05
CA THR A 107 -19.93 9.91 6.08
C THR A 107 -20.54 9.11 7.23
N GLU A 108 -20.98 9.80 8.30
CA GLU A 108 -21.73 9.14 9.38
C GLU A 108 -23.05 8.52 8.89
N GLN A 109 -23.68 9.12 7.89
CA GLN A 109 -24.95 8.65 7.32
C GLN A 109 -24.75 7.58 6.24
N GLU A 110 -23.63 7.62 5.56
CA GLU A 110 -23.25 6.71 4.47
C GLU A 110 -21.82 6.18 4.68
N PRO A 111 -21.58 5.37 5.71
CA PRO A 111 -20.24 4.87 6.01
C PRO A 111 -19.74 3.86 4.97
N GLU A 112 -18.44 3.91 4.69
CA GLU A 112 -17.75 2.98 3.80
C GLU A 112 -16.70 2.15 4.56
N CYS A 113 -15.41 2.23 4.22
CA CYS A 113 -14.38 1.50 4.94
C CYS A 113 -14.20 2.04 6.36
N HIS A 114 -13.93 1.15 7.30
CA HIS A 114 -13.57 1.55 8.68
C HIS A 114 -12.15 2.09 8.74
N MET A 115 -11.23 1.53 7.93
CA MET A 115 -9.83 1.93 7.89
C MET A 115 -9.26 1.75 6.49
N LEU A 116 -8.23 2.50 6.18
CA LEU A 116 -7.45 2.38 4.94
C LEU A 116 -5.97 2.22 5.26
N TYR A 117 -5.19 1.73 4.30
CA TYR A 117 -3.74 1.71 4.43
C TYR A 117 -3.14 3.12 4.38
N GLY A 118 -2.22 3.42 5.30
CA GLY A 118 -1.44 4.67 5.35
C GLY A 118 -0.28 4.66 4.36
N VAL A 119 -0.56 4.43 3.08
CA VAL A 119 0.47 4.27 2.03
C VAL A 119 1.37 5.50 1.94
N SER A 120 0.79 6.70 1.89
CA SER A 120 1.57 7.94 1.79
C SER A 120 2.44 8.18 3.02
N SER A 121 1.98 7.81 4.22
CA SER A 121 2.79 7.88 5.44
C SER A 121 3.98 6.92 5.38
N MET A 122 3.75 5.69 4.92
CA MET A 122 4.80 4.69 4.71
C MET A 122 5.87 5.19 3.75
N VAL A 123 5.48 5.70 2.59
CA VAL A 123 6.41 6.22 1.57
C VAL A 123 7.23 7.39 2.11
N ASN A 124 6.60 8.33 2.84
CA ASN A 124 7.29 9.47 3.44
C ASN A 124 8.26 9.07 4.56
N LEU A 125 7.98 8.00 5.32
CA LEU A 125 8.93 7.45 6.30
C LEU A 125 10.19 6.93 5.60
N TRP A 126 10.04 6.15 4.54
CA TRP A 126 11.18 5.64 3.77
C TRP A 126 11.95 6.75 3.08
N ALA A 127 11.27 7.75 2.50
CA ALA A 127 11.93 8.91 1.91
C ALA A 127 12.74 9.70 2.94
N ALA A 128 12.18 9.93 4.13
CA ALA A 128 12.89 10.61 5.21
C ALA A 128 14.13 9.82 5.69
N LEU A 129 14.05 8.49 5.73
CA LEU A 129 15.20 7.65 6.08
C LEU A 129 16.34 7.77 5.05
N ALA A 130 16.02 7.74 3.76
CA ALA A 130 17.01 7.82 2.69
C ALA A 130 17.64 9.20 2.56
N THR A 131 16.83 10.24 2.61
CA THR A 131 17.27 11.64 2.39
C THR A 131 17.82 12.30 3.65
N ARG A 132 17.47 11.77 4.85
CA ARG A 132 17.69 12.43 6.15
C ARG A 132 16.99 13.79 6.26
N ASP A 133 15.91 13.97 5.49
CA ASP A 133 15.08 15.16 5.47
C ASP A 133 13.64 14.79 5.82
N THR A 134 13.12 15.40 6.87
CA THR A 134 11.77 15.11 7.40
C THR A 134 10.70 16.10 6.96
N ARG A 135 11.03 17.08 6.10
CA ARG A 135 10.08 18.14 5.70
C ARG A 135 8.85 17.57 4.97
N MET A 136 9.07 16.58 4.07
CA MET A 136 7.97 15.90 3.39
C MET A 136 7.14 15.04 4.36
N LEU A 137 7.80 14.32 5.26
CA LEU A 137 7.10 13.54 6.30
C LEU A 137 6.26 14.43 7.21
N LYS A 138 6.81 15.58 7.63
CA LYS A 138 6.06 16.57 8.44
C LYS A 138 4.83 17.06 7.68
N HIS A 139 4.99 17.46 6.42
CA HIS A 139 3.86 17.86 5.58
C HIS A 139 2.78 16.77 5.50
N GLN A 140 3.20 15.53 5.27
CA GLN A 140 2.27 14.38 5.23
C GLN A 140 1.49 14.23 6.55
N MET A 141 2.15 14.39 7.71
CA MET A 141 1.47 14.34 9.01
C MET A 141 0.49 15.49 9.17
N ASP A 142 0.87 16.71 8.76
CA ASP A 142 -0.02 17.87 8.80
C ASP A 142 -1.28 17.64 7.91
N VAL A 143 -1.13 17.00 6.74
CA VAL A 143 -2.26 16.62 5.87
C VAL A 143 -3.15 15.60 6.57
N ILE A 144 -2.60 14.51 7.10
CA ILE A 144 -3.37 13.48 7.83
C ILE A 144 -4.14 14.08 9.00
N HIS A 145 -3.51 14.92 9.82
CA HIS A 145 -4.17 15.58 10.95
C HIS A 145 -5.28 16.55 10.52
N SER A 146 -5.28 17.02 9.28
CA SER A 146 -6.32 17.88 8.73
C SER A 146 -7.57 17.13 8.26
N LEU A 147 -7.48 15.79 8.11
CA LEU A 147 -8.59 14.96 7.66
C LEU A 147 -9.68 14.83 8.73
N PRO A 148 -10.92 14.47 8.35
CA PRO A 148 -11.98 14.16 9.29
C PRO A 148 -11.56 13.10 10.32
N LYS A 149 -12.03 13.22 11.56
CA LYS A 149 -11.63 12.34 12.67
C LYS A 149 -12.05 10.87 12.51
N ASN A 150 -12.97 10.58 11.61
CA ASN A 150 -13.39 9.22 11.28
C ASN A 150 -12.46 8.53 10.25
N CYS A 151 -11.41 9.20 9.81
CA CYS A 151 -10.42 8.65 8.86
C CYS A 151 -9.33 7.91 9.64
N TYR A 152 -9.49 6.60 9.83
CA TYR A 152 -8.50 5.77 10.53
C TYR A 152 -7.56 5.08 9.54
N PHE A 153 -6.26 5.18 9.78
CA PHE A 153 -5.25 4.56 8.94
C PHE A 153 -4.58 3.38 9.62
N VAL A 154 -4.21 2.39 8.81
CA VAL A 154 -3.29 1.32 9.21
C VAL A 154 -1.89 1.74 8.80
N ASN A 155 -1.07 2.10 9.77
CA ASN A 155 0.32 2.48 9.59
C ASN A 155 1.22 1.25 9.54
N TYR A 156 2.16 1.23 8.62
CA TYR A 156 3.05 0.09 8.41
C TYR A 156 4.34 0.54 7.71
N LEU A 157 5.38 -0.26 7.79
CA LEU A 157 6.62 -0.04 7.04
C LEU A 157 6.66 -0.87 5.77
N ARG A 158 6.30 -2.14 5.86
CA ARG A 158 6.26 -3.06 4.74
C ARG A 158 5.00 -3.93 4.79
N CYS A 159 4.60 -4.39 3.63
CA CYS A 159 3.60 -5.43 3.42
C CYS A 159 4.05 -6.34 2.26
N HIS A 160 3.16 -7.13 1.71
CA HIS A 160 3.45 -8.00 0.56
C HIS A 160 3.67 -7.24 -0.76
N ASP A 161 3.25 -5.96 -0.82
CA ASP A 161 3.42 -5.12 -2.01
C ASP A 161 4.77 -4.40 -2.03
N ASP A 162 5.14 -3.91 -3.21
CA ASP A 162 6.27 -3.01 -3.43
C ASP A 162 6.03 -1.61 -2.86
N ILE A 163 7.10 -0.81 -2.75
CA ILE A 163 7.02 0.61 -2.43
C ILE A 163 6.91 1.39 -3.73
N GLY A 164 5.73 1.98 -3.98
CA GLY A 164 5.55 2.98 -5.03
C GLY A 164 5.85 4.38 -4.49
N TRP A 165 6.71 5.14 -5.17
CA TRP A 165 7.20 6.44 -4.71
C TRP A 165 6.23 7.58 -5.05
N GLY A 166 4.97 7.47 -4.60
CA GLY A 166 3.94 8.48 -4.75
C GLY A 166 4.03 9.55 -3.65
N LEU A 167 4.91 10.52 -3.81
CA LEU A 167 5.03 11.70 -2.96
C LEU A 167 4.20 12.86 -3.50
N ASP A 168 3.93 13.87 -2.67
CA ASP A 168 3.22 15.09 -3.08
C ASP A 168 4.17 15.99 -3.91
N GLU A 169 4.08 15.89 -5.24
CA GLU A 169 4.93 16.63 -6.16
C GLU A 169 4.78 18.16 -6.05
N GLU A 170 3.59 18.67 -5.68
CA GLU A 170 3.39 20.09 -5.49
C GLU A 170 4.17 20.58 -4.25
N GLN A 171 4.17 19.78 -3.20
CA GLN A 171 4.92 20.09 -2.00
C GLN A 171 6.42 19.93 -2.21
N GLU A 172 6.86 18.92 -2.97
CA GLU A 172 8.27 18.78 -3.36
C GLU A 172 8.78 20.04 -4.08
N LYS A 173 8.03 20.52 -5.08
CA LYS A 173 8.36 21.75 -5.82
C LYS A 173 8.42 23.00 -4.92
N LYS A 174 7.51 23.11 -3.93
CA LYS A 174 7.56 24.21 -2.93
C LYS A 174 8.80 24.14 -2.04
N LEU A 175 9.35 22.97 -1.83
CA LEU A 175 10.57 22.72 -1.07
C LEU A 175 11.84 22.76 -1.93
N GLU A 176 11.70 23.15 -3.20
CA GLU A 176 12.79 23.18 -4.19
C GLU A 176 13.39 21.78 -4.47
N ILE A 177 12.55 20.73 -4.35
CA ILE A 177 12.90 19.36 -4.66
C ILE A 177 12.33 19.03 -6.05
N ASP A 178 13.16 18.51 -6.95
CA ASP A 178 12.72 18.00 -8.25
C ASP A 178 12.09 16.62 -8.06
N PRO A 179 10.77 16.42 -8.36
CA PRO A 179 10.08 15.15 -8.06
C PRO A 179 10.66 13.96 -8.83
N ILE A 180 11.13 14.16 -10.07
CA ILE A 180 11.68 13.08 -10.89
C ILE A 180 13.03 12.64 -10.32
N GLN A 181 13.93 13.59 -10.04
CA GLN A 181 15.24 13.30 -9.46
C GLN A 181 15.13 12.72 -8.06
N HIS A 182 14.16 13.19 -7.25
CA HIS A 182 13.93 12.66 -5.92
C HIS A 182 13.47 11.19 -5.98
N LYS A 183 12.52 10.88 -6.84
CA LYS A 183 12.07 9.51 -7.05
C LYS A 183 13.22 8.61 -7.54
N GLU A 184 14.00 9.09 -8.52
CA GLU A 184 15.17 8.38 -9.04
C GLU A 184 16.21 8.12 -7.93
N TYR A 185 16.47 9.10 -7.09
CA TYR A 185 17.32 8.93 -5.92
C TYR A 185 16.80 7.85 -4.98
N LEU A 186 15.50 7.87 -4.64
CA LEU A 186 14.88 6.96 -3.68
C LEU A 186 14.96 5.49 -4.13
N TYR A 187 14.55 5.19 -5.37
CA TYR A 187 14.57 3.79 -5.80
C TYR A 187 16.00 3.26 -5.99
N HIS A 188 16.94 4.05 -6.47
CA HIS A 188 18.34 3.64 -6.54
C HIS A 188 19.00 3.53 -5.17
N PHE A 189 18.60 4.39 -4.22
CA PHE A 189 19.06 4.26 -2.84
C PHE A 189 18.63 2.93 -2.24
N PHE A 190 17.34 2.56 -2.36
CA PHE A 190 16.83 1.32 -1.78
C PHE A 190 17.19 0.07 -2.57
N GLU A 191 17.47 0.17 -3.85
CA GLU A 191 18.12 -0.90 -4.62
C GLU A 191 19.54 -1.18 -4.10
N GLY A 192 20.22 -0.17 -3.56
CA GLY A 192 21.60 -0.27 -3.05
C GLY A 192 22.68 0.11 -4.05
N THR A 193 22.31 0.61 -5.24
CA THR A 193 23.25 1.04 -6.29
C THR A 193 23.72 2.48 -6.12
N TYR A 194 23.02 3.28 -5.33
CA TYR A 194 23.43 4.65 -5.05
C TYR A 194 24.63 4.69 -4.10
N PRO A 195 25.62 5.56 -4.34
CA PRO A 195 26.76 5.73 -3.43
C PRO A 195 26.30 5.99 -1.99
N TYR A 196 26.92 5.35 -1.04
CA TYR A 196 26.60 5.44 0.40
C TYR A 196 25.25 4.85 0.84
N SER A 197 24.50 4.19 -0.04
CA SER A 197 23.33 3.44 0.38
C SER A 197 23.72 2.28 1.27
N PHE A 198 22.98 2.12 2.37
CA PHE A 198 23.06 0.95 3.23
C PHE A 198 22.07 -0.14 2.84
N ALA A 199 21.13 0.15 1.94
CA ALA A 199 20.06 -0.77 1.56
C ALA A 199 20.53 -1.86 0.60
N ARG A 200 19.74 -2.95 0.56
CA ARG A 200 19.88 -4.03 -0.39
C ARG A 200 18.48 -4.54 -0.79
N GLY A 201 17.82 -3.75 -1.61
CA GLY A 201 16.51 -4.07 -2.18
C GLY A 201 16.60 -4.51 -3.64
N GLU A 202 15.46 -4.57 -4.29
CA GLU A 202 15.34 -4.87 -5.72
C GLU A 202 14.50 -3.78 -6.40
N LEU A 203 14.96 -3.34 -7.58
CA LEU A 203 14.20 -2.45 -8.44
C LEU A 203 13.09 -3.23 -9.14
N TYR A 204 11.89 -2.66 -9.19
CA TYR A 204 10.72 -3.31 -9.78
C TYR A 204 9.95 -2.36 -10.71
N ASN A 205 9.47 -2.88 -11.83
CA ASN A 205 8.65 -2.17 -12.83
C ASN A 205 9.25 -0.82 -13.28
N TYR A 206 10.55 -0.80 -13.61
CA TYR A 206 11.15 0.41 -14.16
C TYR A 206 10.58 0.75 -15.54
N ASP A 207 10.05 1.96 -15.69
CA ASP A 207 9.59 2.53 -16.95
C ASP A 207 10.63 3.55 -17.45
N PRO A 208 11.34 3.27 -18.56
CA PRO A 208 12.37 4.18 -19.09
C PRO A 208 11.81 5.48 -19.67
N VAL A 209 10.50 5.56 -19.95
CA VAL A 209 9.85 6.76 -20.50
C VAL A 209 9.51 7.75 -19.39
N THR A 210 8.83 7.28 -18.37
CA THR A 210 8.42 8.09 -17.22
C THR A 210 9.48 8.18 -16.14
N LYS A 211 10.52 7.32 -16.20
CA LYS A 211 11.51 7.09 -15.15
C LYS A 211 10.87 6.71 -13.80
N ASP A 212 9.71 6.11 -13.87
CA ASP A 212 9.05 5.57 -12.69
C ASP A 212 9.58 4.18 -12.37
N ALA A 213 9.71 3.88 -11.10
CA ALA A 213 10.10 2.58 -10.60
C ALA A 213 9.59 2.38 -9.18
N ARG A 214 9.57 1.13 -8.76
CA ARG A 214 9.17 0.72 -7.42
C ARG A 214 10.31 -0.03 -6.74
N SER A 215 10.27 -0.10 -5.42
CA SER A 215 11.29 -0.78 -4.63
C SER A 215 10.70 -1.97 -3.89
N CYS A 216 11.35 -3.12 -3.99
CA CYS A 216 11.04 -4.32 -3.22
C CYS A 216 12.13 -4.58 -2.18
N GLY A 217 11.72 -5.12 -1.04
CA GLY A 217 12.63 -5.54 0.02
C GLY A 217 11.95 -5.65 1.38
N THR A 218 12.51 -6.48 2.24
CA THR A 218 12.11 -6.55 3.65
C THR A 218 12.59 -5.32 4.40
N THR A 219 11.99 -5.01 5.53
CA THR A 219 12.42 -3.90 6.38
C THR A 219 13.90 -4.03 6.77
N ALA A 220 14.34 -5.24 7.12
CA ALA A 220 15.73 -5.53 7.48
C ALA A 220 16.72 -5.26 6.33
N SER A 221 16.36 -5.66 5.10
CA SER A 221 17.19 -5.47 3.92
C SER A 221 17.28 -3.99 3.53
N LEU A 222 16.15 -3.27 3.57
CA LEU A 222 16.09 -1.85 3.24
C LEU A 222 16.75 -0.97 4.32
N CYS A 223 16.80 -1.41 5.58
CA CYS A 223 17.50 -0.73 6.68
C CYS A 223 18.99 -1.05 6.80
N GLY A 224 19.51 -2.00 6.01
CA GLY A 224 20.94 -2.28 5.91
C GLY A 224 21.45 -3.45 6.73
N ILE A 225 20.59 -4.23 7.38
CA ILE A 225 20.98 -5.46 8.10
C ILE A 225 21.55 -6.48 7.10
N GLU A 226 20.86 -6.69 6.00
CA GLU A 226 21.28 -7.67 5.00
C GLU A 226 22.62 -7.32 4.35
N LYS A 227 22.78 -6.05 3.94
CA LYS A 227 24.05 -5.59 3.34
C LYS A 227 25.22 -5.75 4.28
N GLY A 228 25.07 -5.32 5.54
CA GLY A 228 26.10 -5.49 6.57
C GLY A 228 26.45 -6.97 6.81
N GLY A 229 25.43 -7.84 6.88
CA GLY A 229 25.64 -9.29 7.02
C GLY A 229 26.37 -9.90 5.80
N PHE A 230 26.03 -9.47 4.60
CA PHE A 230 26.68 -9.94 3.36
C PHE A 230 28.13 -9.48 3.24
N GLU A 231 28.43 -8.25 3.65
CA GLU A 231 29.78 -7.67 3.61
C GLU A 231 30.64 -8.02 4.84
N GLY A 232 30.05 -8.66 5.85
CA GLY A 232 30.71 -8.99 7.12
C GLY A 232 30.92 -7.77 8.02
N ASP A 233 30.22 -6.66 7.77
CA ASP A 233 30.30 -5.43 8.56
C ASP A 233 29.30 -5.46 9.72
N LEU A 234 29.77 -5.89 10.90
CA LEU A 234 28.95 -5.97 12.12
C LEU A 234 28.47 -4.61 12.62
N GLU A 235 29.22 -3.53 12.34
CA GLU A 235 28.78 -2.19 12.74
C GLU A 235 27.61 -1.73 11.88
N GLN A 236 27.63 -1.98 10.56
CA GLN A 236 26.50 -1.73 9.70
C GLN A 236 25.28 -2.57 10.08
N VAL A 237 25.46 -3.84 10.49
CA VAL A 237 24.35 -4.67 11.01
C VAL A 237 23.72 -4.02 12.24
N LYS A 238 24.50 -3.57 13.22
CA LYS A 238 24.01 -2.88 14.42
C LYS A 238 23.25 -1.60 14.06
N GLN A 239 23.79 -0.78 13.17
CA GLN A 239 23.11 0.42 12.67
C GLN A 239 21.83 0.09 11.91
N GLY A 240 21.81 -1.00 11.15
CA GLY A 240 20.63 -1.52 10.49
C GLY A 240 19.53 -1.88 11.48
N ILE A 241 19.86 -2.57 12.55
CA ILE A 241 18.91 -2.89 13.65
C ILE A 241 18.37 -1.60 14.29
N GLN A 242 19.23 -0.62 14.55
CA GLN A 242 18.78 0.67 15.11
C GLN A 242 17.83 1.41 14.16
N ARG A 243 18.07 1.36 12.83
CA ARG A 243 17.15 1.94 11.85
C ARG A 243 15.80 1.21 11.83
N VAL A 244 15.78 -0.11 11.88
CA VAL A 244 14.52 -0.90 11.98
C VAL A 244 13.74 -0.47 13.22
N LEU A 245 14.38 -0.43 14.39
CA LEU A 245 13.73 -0.02 15.64
C LEU A 245 13.22 1.42 15.57
N MET A 246 14.01 2.35 15.04
CA MET A 246 13.63 3.76 14.86
C MET A 246 12.43 3.90 13.92
N MET A 247 12.44 3.21 12.80
CA MET A 247 11.35 3.26 11.80
C MET A 247 10.05 2.70 12.37
N HIS A 248 10.10 1.57 13.09
CA HIS A 248 8.93 1.04 13.77
C HIS A 248 8.45 1.96 14.89
N ALA A 249 9.34 2.55 15.68
CA ALA A 249 8.95 3.52 16.71
C ALA A 249 8.24 4.74 16.10
N ALA A 250 8.76 5.27 14.99
CA ALA A 250 8.12 6.37 14.26
C ALA A 250 6.74 5.94 13.73
N CYS A 251 6.64 4.77 13.11
CA CYS A 251 5.38 4.23 12.60
C CYS A 251 4.35 4.03 13.75
N MET A 252 4.77 3.50 14.89
CA MET A 252 3.91 3.27 16.06
C MET A 252 3.48 4.56 16.77
N SER A 253 4.21 5.67 16.56
CA SER A 253 3.86 6.97 17.14
C SER A 253 2.80 7.74 16.33
N MET A 254 2.46 7.27 15.14
CA MET A 254 1.44 7.87 14.29
C MET A 254 0.04 7.50 14.76
N GLU A 255 -0.92 8.41 14.58
CA GLU A 255 -2.32 8.15 14.86
C GLU A 255 -2.87 7.05 13.95
N GLY A 256 -3.58 6.07 14.53
CA GLY A 256 -4.19 4.95 13.80
C GLY A 256 -3.81 3.59 14.36
N PHE A 257 -3.95 2.57 13.51
CA PHE A 257 -3.59 1.19 13.83
C PHE A 257 -2.21 0.86 13.28
N VAL A 258 -1.47 -0.01 13.96
CA VAL A 258 -0.14 -0.44 13.51
C VAL A 258 -0.20 -1.86 12.97
N MET A 259 0.39 -2.08 11.81
CA MET A 259 0.59 -3.40 11.22
C MET A 259 2.09 -3.68 11.07
N LEU A 260 2.53 -4.79 11.63
CA LEU A 260 3.89 -5.30 11.43
C LEU A 260 3.87 -6.34 10.31
N SER A 261 4.83 -6.27 9.40
CA SER A 261 5.03 -7.32 8.41
C SER A 261 5.62 -8.55 9.09
N SER A 262 5.06 -9.72 8.80
CA SER A 262 5.60 -10.99 9.34
C SER A 262 7.06 -11.17 8.93
N GLY A 263 7.92 -11.41 9.91
CA GLY A 263 9.37 -11.49 9.72
C GLY A 263 10.14 -10.23 10.15
N ASP A 264 9.49 -9.08 10.28
CA ASP A 264 10.16 -7.86 10.78
C ASP A 264 10.69 -8.05 12.19
N GLU A 265 9.95 -8.80 13.04
CA GLU A 265 10.30 -9.11 14.43
C GLU A 265 11.57 -9.95 14.59
N ILE A 266 11.94 -10.70 13.55
CA ILE A 266 13.17 -11.52 13.54
C ILE A 266 14.24 -10.96 12.57
N GLY A 267 13.98 -9.80 11.96
CA GLY A 267 14.90 -9.19 11.00
C GLY A 267 15.07 -10.01 9.71
N GLN A 268 13.98 -10.59 9.22
CA GLN A 268 13.99 -11.40 8.00
C GLN A 268 14.53 -10.58 6.81
N VAL A 269 15.51 -11.16 6.10
CA VAL A 269 16.11 -10.59 4.89
C VAL A 269 15.44 -11.10 3.62
N ASN A 270 15.81 -10.54 2.46
CA ASN A 270 15.25 -10.93 1.17
C ASN A 270 15.56 -12.39 0.80
N ASP A 271 14.59 -13.08 0.17
CA ASP A 271 14.79 -14.39 -0.46
C ASP A 271 14.97 -14.24 -1.97
N TYR A 272 16.19 -14.22 -2.44
CA TYR A 272 16.53 -14.13 -3.88
C TYR A 272 16.23 -15.39 -4.69
N ASN A 273 15.81 -16.47 -4.03
CA ASN A 273 15.43 -17.71 -4.72
C ASN A 273 13.94 -17.79 -5.05
N TYR A 274 13.16 -16.75 -4.72
CA TYR A 274 11.71 -16.75 -4.95
C TYR A 274 11.34 -16.99 -6.43
N LYS A 275 12.16 -16.54 -7.38
CA LYS A 275 11.96 -16.76 -8.83
C LYS A 275 12.18 -18.22 -9.26
N LYS A 276 12.75 -19.08 -8.38
CA LYS A 276 13.02 -20.49 -8.67
C LYS A 276 11.98 -21.42 -8.04
N LYS A 277 11.09 -20.89 -7.23
CA LYS A 277 9.96 -21.58 -6.58
C LYS A 277 8.70 -21.38 -7.39
#